data_dbb5e901266251f79323d5c8f4b9fb01
#
_entry.id   dbb5e901266251f79323d5c8f4b9fb01
#
_cell.length_a   1.000
_cell.length_b   1.000
_cell.length_c   1.000
_cell.angle_alpha   90.00
_cell.angle_beta   90.00
_cell.angle_gamma   90.00
#
_symmetry.space_group_name_H-M   'P 1'
#
loop_
_entity.id
_entity.type
_entity.pdbx_description
1 polymer ?
#
loop_
_entity_poly.entity_id
_entity_poly.type
_entity_poly.pdbx_seq_one_letter_code
_entity_poly.pdbx_strand_id
1 'polypeptide(L)'
;IEWQVDAAAARSAQSFVFQRPVMLRRSVAQNLAYPLAIRRTPRAEVAARVAHWAEAVGLSAMLDRPAPSLSGGEQQKLALARALITEPELVFLDEPCASLDGRATREIEAILTRVSAAGTRLILTTHDMGQARRLADHVVFLHSGRVFETAPAARFFDAPATPEARAFLNGDIVE
;
A
#
# COMPACT_ATOMS: atom_id res chain seq x y z
N ILE A 1 1.09 -21.07 -7.76
CA ILE A 1 0.14 -20.56 -6.75
C ILE A 1 -1.17 -21.28 -6.97
N GLU A 2 -1.58 -22.10 -6.02
CA GLU A 2 -2.90 -22.71 -6.02
C GLU A 2 -3.86 -21.76 -5.30
N TRP A 3 -4.89 -21.32 -6.00
CA TRP A 3 -5.97 -20.53 -5.41
C TRP A 3 -7.02 -21.49 -4.84
N GLN A 4 -7.35 -21.32 -3.57
CA GLN A 4 -8.45 -22.09 -2.94
C GLN A 4 -9.83 -21.53 -3.29
N VAL A 5 -9.89 -20.45 -4.04
CA VAL A 5 -11.10 -19.79 -4.53
C VAL A 5 -10.98 -19.54 -6.03
N ASP A 6 -12.10 -19.29 -6.70
CA ASP A 6 -12.08 -18.92 -8.11
C ASP A 6 -11.15 -17.74 -8.38
N ALA A 7 -10.40 -17.81 -9.49
CA ALA A 7 -9.39 -16.82 -9.85
C ALA A 7 -9.97 -15.40 -10.06
N ALA A 8 -11.23 -15.27 -10.43
CA ALA A 8 -11.89 -13.98 -10.54
C ALA A 8 -12.22 -13.40 -9.16
N ALA A 9 -12.70 -14.24 -8.23
CA ALA A 9 -12.94 -13.87 -6.84
C ALA A 9 -11.62 -13.46 -6.16
N ALA A 10 -10.54 -14.25 -6.33
CA ALA A 10 -9.22 -13.92 -5.82
C ALA A 10 -8.73 -12.55 -6.31
N ARG A 11 -8.85 -12.26 -7.62
CA ARG A 11 -8.48 -10.96 -8.18
C ARG A 11 -9.34 -9.81 -7.67
N SER A 12 -10.63 -10.06 -7.40
CA SER A 12 -11.51 -9.03 -6.87
C SER A 12 -11.24 -8.71 -5.40
N ALA A 13 -10.73 -9.68 -4.63
CA ALA A 13 -10.35 -9.50 -3.24
C ALA A 13 -8.99 -8.81 -3.04
N GLN A 14 -8.26 -8.54 -4.12
CA GLN A 14 -6.90 -7.99 -4.06
C GLN A 14 -6.79 -6.64 -4.74
N SER A 15 -5.86 -5.82 -4.25
CA SER A 15 -5.44 -4.57 -4.89
C SER A 15 -3.92 -4.45 -4.85
N PHE A 16 -3.38 -3.61 -5.75
CA PHE A 16 -1.95 -3.36 -5.85
C PHE A 16 -1.66 -1.85 -5.92
N VAL A 17 -0.68 -1.40 -5.16
CA VAL A 17 -0.13 -0.04 -5.20
C VAL A 17 1.33 -0.11 -5.62
N PHE A 18 1.64 0.46 -6.77
CA PHE A 18 2.99 0.50 -7.31
C PHE A 18 3.84 1.60 -6.67
N GLN A 19 5.15 1.42 -6.63
CA GLN A 19 6.13 2.42 -6.21
C GLN A 19 5.96 3.75 -6.97
N ARG A 20 5.70 3.67 -8.29
CA ARG A 20 5.37 4.82 -9.14
C ARG A 20 3.92 4.71 -9.59
N PRO A 21 3.00 5.43 -8.95
CA PRO A 21 1.60 5.29 -9.25
C PRO A 21 1.24 5.86 -10.62
N VAL A 22 0.47 5.10 -11.40
CA VAL A 22 -0.06 5.57 -12.67
C VAL A 22 -1.36 6.34 -12.43
N MET A 23 -1.38 7.61 -12.83
CA MET A 23 -2.57 8.44 -12.77
C MET A 23 -3.33 8.39 -14.09
N LEU A 24 -4.65 8.17 -14.02
CA LEU A 24 -5.52 8.37 -15.17
C LEU A 24 -5.55 9.86 -15.49
N ARG A 25 -5.59 10.22 -16.80
CA ARG A 25 -5.76 11.61 -17.26
C ARG A 25 -7.18 12.11 -17.03
N ARG A 26 -7.59 12.15 -15.76
CA ARG A 26 -8.92 12.48 -15.25
C ARG A 26 -8.76 13.23 -13.93
N SER A 27 -9.86 13.77 -13.40
CA SER A 27 -9.84 14.40 -12.09
C SER A 27 -9.56 13.39 -10.94
N VAL A 28 -9.24 13.88 -9.76
CA VAL A 28 -9.09 13.07 -8.53
C VAL A 28 -10.36 12.26 -8.28
N ALA A 29 -11.52 12.90 -8.30
CA ALA A 29 -12.81 12.21 -8.12
C ALA A 29 -13.02 11.08 -9.14
N GLN A 30 -12.71 11.33 -10.40
CA GLN A 30 -12.84 10.33 -11.46
C GLN A 30 -11.82 9.18 -11.33
N ASN A 31 -10.62 9.44 -10.80
CA ASN A 31 -9.65 8.39 -10.47
C ASN A 31 -10.17 7.49 -9.35
N LEU A 32 -10.76 8.06 -8.31
CA LEU A 32 -11.37 7.30 -7.21
C LEU A 32 -12.61 6.50 -7.67
N ALA A 33 -13.46 7.10 -8.47
CA ALA A 33 -14.67 6.44 -8.98
C ALA A 33 -14.39 5.28 -9.97
N TYR A 34 -13.22 5.29 -10.62
CA TYR A 34 -12.89 4.35 -11.70
C TYR A 34 -12.95 2.86 -11.28
N PRO A 35 -12.34 2.42 -10.15
CA PRO A 35 -12.44 1.02 -9.71
C PRO A 35 -13.88 0.61 -9.38
N LEU A 36 -14.67 1.53 -8.81
CA LEU A 36 -16.07 1.28 -8.49
C LEU A 36 -16.92 1.08 -9.75
N ALA A 37 -16.63 1.87 -10.80
CA ALA A 37 -17.31 1.72 -12.09
C ALA A 37 -17.00 0.35 -12.74
N ILE A 38 -15.74 -0.12 -12.69
CA ILE A 38 -15.35 -1.46 -13.17
C ILE A 38 -16.12 -2.55 -12.43
N ARG A 39 -16.28 -2.39 -11.11
CA ARG A 39 -17.01 -3.35 -10.25
C ARG A 39 -18.51 -3.19 -10.31
N ARG A 40 -19.03 -2.27 -11.15
CA ARG A 40 -20.47 -1.99 -11.31
C ARG A 40 -21.16 -1.61 -9.98
N THR A 41 -20.43 -0.93 -9.09
CA THR A 41 -20.96 -0.40 -7.84
C THR A 41 -22.17 0.50 -8.12
N PRO A 42 -23.27 0.39 -7.35
CA PRO A 42 -24.44 1.23 -7.52
C PRO A 42 -24.10 2.72 -7.46
N ARG A 43 -24.67 3.52 -8.38
CA ARG A 43 -24.38 4.96 -8.49
C ARG A 43 -24.59 5.72 -7.18
N ALA A 44 -25.58 5.31 -6.40
CA ALA A 44 -25.89 5.94 -5.11
C ALA A 44 -24.74 5.80 -4.09
N GLU A 45 -23.94 4.73 -4.18
CA GLU A 45 -22.81 4.47 -3.27
C GLU A 45 -21.53 5.16 -3.72
N VAL A 46 -21.34 5.36 -5.03
CA VAL A 46 -20.08 5.88 -5.59
C VAL A 46 -19.70 7.22 -5.00
N ALA A 47 -20.65 8.16 -4.92
CA ALA A 47 -20.39 9.51 -4.41
C ALA A 47 -19.95 9.49 -2.94
N ALA A 48 -20.62 8.70 -2.11
CA ALA A 48 -20.28 8.56 -0.69
C ALA A 48 -18.89 7.93 -0.48
N ARG A 49 -18.58 6.86 -1.22
CA ARG A 49 -17.26 6.21 -1.14
C ARG A 49 -16.12 7.13 -1.63
N VAL A 50 -16.35 7.87 -2.72
CA VAL A 50 -15.39 8.86 -3.23
C VAL A 50 -15.15 9.95 -2.21
N ALA A 51 -16.18 10.52 -1.60
CA ALA A 51 -16.05 11.54 -0.56
C ALA A 51 -15.28 11.01 0.66
N HIS A 52 -15.66 9.84 1.16
CA HIS A 52 -14.99 9.19 2.29
C HIS A 52 -13.49 8.98 2.04
N TRP A 53 -13.12 8.40 0.92
CA TRP A 53 -11.71 8.13 0.63
C TRP A 53 -10.91 9.39 0.29
N ALA A 54 -11.52 10.39 -0.35
CA ALA A 54 -10.89 11.69 -0.55
C ALA A 54 -10.56 12.37 0.79
N GLU A 55 -11.47 12.31 1.75
CA GLU A 55 -11.25 12.80 3.11
C GLU A 55 -10.17 12.00 3.84
N ALA A 56 -10.26 10.68 3.80
CA ALA A 56 -9.32 9.78 4.48
C ALA A 56 -7.85 10.00 4.06
N VAL A 57 -7.62 10.44 2.81
CA VAL A 57 -6.28 10.73 2.28
C VAL A 57 -5.97 12.22 2.16
N GLY A 58 -6.86 13.11 2.64
CA GLY A 58 -6.66 14.56 2.63
C GLY A 58 -6.71 15.21 1.25
N LEU A 59 -7.52 14.68 0.33
CA LEU A 59 -7.67 15.20 -1.04
C LEU A 59 -9.05 15.81 -1.33
N SER A 60 -9.91 16.02 -0.32
CA SER A 60 -11.28 16.54 -0.50
C SER A 60 -11.33 17.87 -1.25
N ALA A 61 -10.41 18.79 -0.97
CA ALA A 61 -10.33 20.08 -1.64
C ALA A 61 -9.81 20.02 -3.09
N MET A 62 -9.41 18.83 -3.56
CA MET A 62 -8.75 18.62 -4.85
C MET A 62 -9.54 17.72 -5.80
N LEU A 63 -10.79 17.39 -5.48
CA LEU A 63 -11.60 16.41 -6.22
C LEU A 63 -11.70 16.72 -7.72
N ASP A 64 -11.77 18.00 -8.10
CA ASP A 64 -11.89 18.44 -9.49
C ASP A 64 -10.54 18.67 -10.17
N ARG A 65 -9.42 18.61 -9.44
CA ARG A 65 -8.08 18.79 -10.03
C ARG A 65 -7.72 17.62 -10.92
N PRO A 66 -7.02 17.85 -12.05
CA PRO A 66 -6.44 16.79 -12.85
C PRO A 66 -5.43 15.98 -12.02
N ALA A 67 -5.63 14.66 -11.87
CA ALA A 67 -4.76 13.83 -11.04
C ALA A 67 -3.26 13.88 -11.44
N PRO A 68 -2.89 14.00 -12.74
CA PRO A 68 -1.48 14.16 -13.13
C PRO A 68 -0.82 15.45 -12.64
N SER A 69 -1.59 16.48 -12.21
CA SER A 69 -1.04 17.74 -11.70
C SER A 69 -0.77 17.73 -10.19
N LEU A 70 -1.08 16.65 -9.51
CA LEU A 70 -0.80 16.46 -8.10
C LEU A 70 0.71 16.28 -7.85
N SER A 71 1.18 16.67 -6.66
CA SER A 71 2.52 16.32 -6.18
C SER A 71 2.71 14.81 -6.05
N GLY A 72 3.95 14.33 -5.99
CA GLY A 72 4.25 12.90 -5.85
C GLY A 72 3.56 12.25 -4.64
N GLY A 73 3.60 12.93 -3.47
CA GLY A 73 2.91 12.44 -2.28
C GLY A 73 1.38 12.41 -2.40
N GLU A 74 0.78 13.42 -3.06
CA GLU A 74 -0.65 13.43 -3.33
C GLU A 74 -1.05 12.35 -4.33
N GLN A 75 -0.22 12.09 -5.37
CA GLN A 75 -0.45 11.00 -6.31
C GLN A 75 -0.38 9.64 -5.60
N GLN A 76 0.57 9.45 -4.69
CA GLN A 76 0.70 8.21 -3.92
C GLN A 76 -0.52 8.01 -2.99
N LYS A 77 -0.98 9.06 -2.30
CA LYS A 77 -2.20 9.02 -1.50
C LYS A 77 -3.44 8.71 -2.35
N LEU A 78 -3.54 9.30 -3.55
CA LEU A 78 -4.62 8.98 -4.49
C LEU A 78 -4.57 7.53 -4.97
N ALA A 79 -3.38 7.00 -5.26
CA ALA A 79 -3.21 5.60 -5.67
C ALA A 79 -3.61 4.63 -4.55
N LEU A 80 -3.22 4.94 -3.31
CA LEU A 80 -3.60 4.17 -2.13
C LEU A 80 -5.13 4.19 -1.93
N ALA A 81 -5.77 5.37 -1.95
CA ALA A 81 -7.21 5.49 -1.84
C ALA A 81 -7.94 4.74 -2.96
N ARG A 82 -7.42 4.81 -4.20
CA ARG A 82 -7.97 4.08 -5.35
C ARG A 82 -7.87 2.56 -5.20
N ALA A 83 -6.83 2.06 -4.55
CA ALA A 83 -6.68 0.64 -4.25
C ALA A 83 -7.63 0.17 -3.14
N LEU A 84 -7.87 1.02 -2.14
CA LEU A 84 -8.65 0.72 -0.95
C LEU A 84 -10.16 0.94 -1.10
N ILE A 85 -10.59 1.81 -2.02
CA ILE A 85 -12.01 2.18 -2.20
C ILE A 85 -12.91 1.00 -2.54
N THR A 86 -12.32 -0.09 -3.05
CA THR A 86 -13.04 -1.34 -3.36
C THR A 86 -13.09 -2.30 -2.18
N GLU A 87 -12.59 -1.89 -1.01
CA GLU A 87 -12.57 -2.70 0.22
C GLU A 87 -11.95 -4.08 0.00
N PRO A 88 -10.70 -4.15 -0.49
CA PRO A 88 -10.03 -5.41 -0.74
C PRO A 88 -9.69 -6.13 0.58
N GLU A 89 -9.67 -7.46 0.54
CA GLU A 89 -9.19 -8.28 1.67
C GLU A 89 -7.66 -8.21 1.81
N LEU A 90 -6.95 -8.00 0.69
CA LEU A 90 -5.49 -7.98 0.61
C LEU A 90 -5.02 -6.84 -0.28
N VAL A 91 -4.04 -6.08 0.21
CA VAL A 91 -3.36 -5.04 -0.58
C VAL A 91 -1.86 -5.33 -0.64
N PHE A 92 -1.33 -5.38 -1.85
CA PHE A 92 0.10 -5.39 -2.12
C PHE A 92 0.59 -3.95 -2.30
N LEU A 93 1.67 -3.60 -1.62
CA LEU A 93 2.25 -2.27 -1.64
C LEU A 93 3.75 -2.40 -1.99
N ASP A 94 4.10 -1.89 -3.14
CA ASP A 94 5.49 -1.91 -3.59
C ASP A 94 6.14 -0.57 -3.28
N GLU A 95 6.99 -0.54 -2.23
CA GLU A 95 7.69 0.64 -1.74
C GLU A 95 6.80 1.91 -1.68
N PRO A 96 5.67 1.89 -0.99
CA PRO A 96 4.64 2.93 -1.09
C PRO A 96 5.08 4.31 -0.59
N CYS A 97 6.20 4.41 0.12
CA CYS A 97 6.75 5.66 0.63
C CYS A 97 8.08 6.06 -0.02
N ALA A 98 8.56 5.31 -1.02
CA ALA A 98 9.79 5.65 -1.71
C ALA A 98 9.73 7.07 -2.30
N SER A 99 10.79 7.83 -2.10
CA SER A 99 10.92 9.21 -2.62
C SER A 99 9.91 10.23 -2.04
N LEU A 100 9.25 9.93 -0.93
CA LEU A 100 8.37 10.85 -0.23
C LEU A 100 9.09 11.55 0.92
N ASP A 101 8.63 12.75 1.24
CA ASP A 101 9.08 13.44 2.45
C ASP A 101 8.53 12.78 3.72
N GLY A 102 9.10 13.11 4.87
CA GLY A 102 8.72 12.52 6.15
C GLY A 102 7.26 12.84 6.57
N ARG A 103 6.64 13.89 6.04
CA ARG A 103 5.23 14.21 6.30
C ARG A 103 4.33 13.29 5.51
N ALA A 104 4.54 13.19 4.20
CA ALA A 104 3.76 12.31 3.33
C ALA A 104 3.89 10.84 3.76
N THR A 105 5.11 10.41 4.15
CA THR A 105 5.37 9.08 4.71
C THR A 105 4.49 8.80 5.93
N ARG A 106 4.50 9.70 6.93
CA ARG A 106 3.66 9.54 8.14
C ARG A 106 2.17 9.49 7.83
N GLU A 107 1.69 10.32 6.88
CA GLU A 107 0.29 10.32 6.46
C GLU A 107 -0.11 8.97 5.83
N ILE A 108 0.74 8.40 4.96
CA ILE A 108 0.51 7.08 4.34
C ILE A 108 0.56 5.97 5.39
N GLU A 109 1.57 5.95 6.26
CA GLU A 109 1.68 4.95 7.33
C GLU A 109 0.46 4.96 8.26
N ALA A 110 -0.05 6.15 8.61
CA ALA A 110 -1.26 6.26 9.42
C ALA A 110 -2.51 5.70 8.71
N ILE A 111 -2.61 5.85 7.38
CA ILE A 111 -3.68 5.25 6.60
C ILE A 111 -3.54 3.72 6.61
N LEU A 112 -2.33 3.19 6.35
CA LEU A 112 -2.05 1.76 6.33
C LEU A 112 -2.36 1.11 7.69
N THR A 113 -1.94 1.74 8.78
CA THR A 113 -2.23 1.25 10.15
C THR A 113 -3.73 1.17 10.40
N ARG A 114 -4.51 2.19 10.02
CA ARG A 114 -5.98 2.18 10.19
C ARG A 114 -6.64 1.08 9.37
N VAL A 115 -6.20 0.90 8.13
CA VAL A 115 -6.77 -0.10 7.21
C VAL A 115 -6.44 -1.52 7.68
N SER A 116 -5.23 -1.75 8.17
CA SER A 116 -4.84 -3.02 8.78
C SER A 116 -5.66 -3.32 10.04
N ALA A 117 -5.84 -2.34 10.92
CA ALA A 117 -6.68 -2.48 12.11
C ALA A 117 -8.16 -2.76 11.79
N ALA A 118 -8.64 -2.31 10.62
CA ALA A 118 -9.98 -2.62 10.11
C ALA A 118 -10.11 -4.01 9.46
N GLY A 119 -9.01 -4.79 9.40
CA GLY A 119 -9.01 -6.19 8.94
C GLY A 119 -8.48 -6.43 7.53
N THR A 120 -8.10 -5.40 6.78
CA THR A 120 -7.43 -5.58 5.49
C THR A 120 -5.99 -6.07 5.71
N ARG A 121 -5.61 -7.16 5.06
CA ARG A 121 -4.23 -7.65 5.09
C ARG A 121 -3.34 -6.83 4.16
N LEU A 122 -2.14 -6.49 4.64
CA LEU A 122 -1.17 -5.73 3.87
C LEU A 122 0.09 -6.58 3.63
N ILE A 123 0.56 -6.61 2.40
CA ILE A 123 1.89 -7.12 2.05
C ILE A 123 2.67 -5.95 1.48
N LEU A 124 3.71 -5.55 2.18
CA LEU A 124 4.52 -4.38 1.89
C LEU A 124 5.94 -4.80 1.53
N THR A 125 6.45 -4.33 0.38
CA THR A 125 7.90 -4.35 0.12
C THR A 125 8.50 -3.01 0.55
N THR A 126 9.63 -3.03 1.22
CA THR A 126 10.38 -1.83 1.58
C THR A 126 11.84 -2.16 1.85
N HIS A 127 12.72 -1.20 1.58
CA HIS A 127 14.12 -1.20 2.03
C HIS A 127 14.32 -0.21 3.20
N ASP A 128 13.28 0.51 3.63
CA ASP A 128 13.30 1.36 4.83
C ASP A 128 13.03 0.53 6.09
N MET A 129 14.08 0.24 6.84
CA MET A 129 13.99 -0.53 8.09
C MET A 129 13.17 0.18 9.16
N GLY A 130 13.17 1.51 9.17
CA GLY A 130 12.34 2.30 10.07
C GLY A 130 10.84 2.08 9.77
N GLN A 131 10.46 2.11 8.50
CA GLN A 131 9.09 1.82 8.07
C GLN A 131 8.70 0.37 8.40
N ALA A 132 9.57 -0.60 8.09
CA ALA A 132 9.32 -2.00 8.39
C ALA A 132 9.10 -2.23 9.90
N ARG A 133 9.90 -1.59 10.77
CA ARG A 133 9.74 -1.66 12.23
C ARG A 133 8.40 -1.09 12.72
N ARG A 134 7.87 -0.04 12.05
CA ARG A 134 6.63 0.61 12.47
C ARG A 134 5.37 -0.11 12.01
N LEU A 135 5.45 -0.83 10.87
CA LEU A 135 4.26 -1.37 10.21
C LEU A 135 4.16 -2.89 10.22
N ALA A 136 5.28 -3.61 10.33
CA ALA A 136 5.26 -5.05 10.14
C ALA A 136 4.92 -5.82 11.42
N ASP A 137 4.01 -6.78 11.32
CA ASP A 137 3.81 -7.85 12.29
C ASP A 137 4.78 -9.01 12.02
N HIS A 138 5.02 -9.30 10.73
CA HIS A 138 5.93 -10.34 10.25
C HIS A 138 6.83 -9.81 9.14
N VAL A 139 8.06 -10.29 9.12
CA VAL A 139 9.06 -9.96 8.10
C VAL A 139 9.41 -11.22 7.31
N VAL A 140 9.48 -11.06 6.00
CA VAL A 140 10.07 -12.03 5.07
C VAL A 140 11.30 -11.36 4.46
N PHE A 141 12.48 -11.79 4.87
CA PHE A 141 13.74 -11.27 4.35
C PHE A 141 14.13 -11.97 3.05
N LEU A 142 14.14 -11.18 1.99
CA LEU A 142 14.47 -11.63 0.62
C LEU A 142 15.82 -11.03 0.21
N HIS A 143 16.72 -11.88 -0.25
CA HIS A 143 17.99 -11.46 -0.84
C HIS A 143 18.33 -12.36 -2.03
N SER A 144 18.85 -11.79 -3.11
CA SER A 144 19.28 -12.52 -4.32
C SER A 144 18.24 -13.55 -4.82
N GLY A 145 16.93 -13.17 -4.78
CA GLY A 145 15.82 -14.01 -5.24
C GLY A 145 15.47 -15.19 -4.32
N ARG A 146 15.99 -15.22 -3.08
CA ARG A 146 15.72 -16.27 -2.10
C ARG A 146 15.18 -15.70 -0.81
N VAL A 147 14.35 -16.49 -0.12
CA VAL A 147 13.92 -16.20 1.25
C VAL A 147 14.99 -16.73 2.20
N PHE A 148 15.64 -15.84 2.94
CA PHE A 148 16.65 -16.19 3.93
C PHE A 148 16.05 -16.37 5.33
N GLU A 149 15.09 -15.52 5.69
CA GLU A 149 14.47 -15.58 6.99
C GLU A 149 13.00 -15.17 6.93
N THR A 150 12.17 -15.81 7.74
CA THR A 150 10.79 -15.40 8.00
C THR A 150 10.55 -15.43 9.50
N ALA A 151 10.17 -14.31 10.10
CA ALA A 151 10.00 -14.20 11.55
C ALA A 151 8.97 -13.11 11.91
N PRO A 152 8.39 -13.16 13.14
CA PRO A 152 7.72 -12.01 13.73
C PRO A 152 8.67 -10.80 13.74
N ALA A 153 8.14 -9.60 13.48
CA ALA A 153 8.94 -8.39 13.31
C ALA A 153 9.85 -8.13 14.53
N ALA A 154 9.34 -8.23 15.74
CA ALA A 154 10.16 -8.05 16.94
C ALA A 154 11.39 -8.98 16.95
N ARG A 155 11.19 -10.26 16.64
CA ARG A 155 12.29 -11.23 16.59
C ARG A 155 13.29 -10.91 15.47
N PHE A 156 12.79 -10.58 14.28
CA PHE A 156 13.66 -10.26 13.14
C PHE A 156 14.57 -9.07 13.43
N PHE A 157 14.03 -8.03 14.05
CA PHE A 157 14.78 -6.81 14.31
C PHE A 157 15.68 -6.87 15.55
N ASP A 158 15.34 -7.69 16.56
CA ASP A 158 16.09 -7.75 17.82
C ASP A 158 17.09 -8.90 17.85
N ALA A 159 16.75 -10.03 17.22
CA ALA A 159 17.57 -11.24 17.20
C ALA A 159 17.42 -12.01 15.88
N PRO A 160 17.91 -11.46 14.76
CA PRO A 160 17.84 -12.11 13.44
C PRO A 160 18.61 -13.44 13.48
N ALA A 161 18.01 -14.48 12.89
CA ALA A 161 18.53 -15.83 12.94
C ALA A 161 19.69 -16.04 11.96
N THR A 162 19.62 -15.39 10.77
CA THR A 162 20.61 -15.60 9.72
C THR A 162 21.74 -14.56 9.76
N PRO A 163 22.97 -14.93 9.35
CA PRO A 163 24.09 -13.98 9.21
C PRO A 163 23.75 -12.85 8.23
N GLU A 164 23.07 -13.17 7.12
CA GLU A 164 22.68 -12.24 6.08
C GLU A 164 21.68 -11.19 6.60
N ALA A 165 20.69 -11.59 7.39
CA ALA A 165 19.76 -10.66 8.02
C ALA A 165 20.46 -9.74 9.02
N ARG A 166 21.45 -10.27 9.79
CA ARG A 166 22.26 -9.46 10.71
C ARG A 166 23.10 -8.44 9.97
N ALA A 167 23.80 -8.87 8.91
CA ALA A 167 24.62 -7.98 8.08
C ALA A 167 23.75 -6.86 7.49
N PHE A 168 22.60 -7.22 6.91
CA PHE A 168 21.67 -6.26 6.35
C PHE A 168 21.16 -5.24 7.37
N LEU A 169 20.76 -5.67 8.57
CA LEU A 169 20.30 -4.78 9.63
C LEU A 169 21.38 -3.87 10.21
N ASN A 170 22.64 -4.30 10.15
CA ASN A 170 23.80 -3.49 10.54
C ASN A 170 24.23 -2.49 9.44
N GLY A 171 23.67 -2.59 8.23
CA GLY A 171 24.08 -1.78 7.07
C GLY A 171 25.33 -2.33 6.36
N ASP A 172 25.70 -3.58 6.61
CA ASP A 172 26.78 -4.26 5.93
C ASP A 172 26.34 -4.72 4.53
N ILE A 173 27.32 -4.94 3.65
CA ILE A 173 27.06 -5.52 2.32
C ILE A 173 26.77 -7.00 2.49
N VAL A 174 25.60 -7.42 1.99
CA VAL A 174 25.22 -8.84 1.92
C VAL A 174 25.57 -9.36 0.52
N GLU A 175 26.47 -10.34 0.44
CA GLU A 175 26.92 -10.98 -0.80
C GLU A 175 26.03 -12.18 -1.19
#